data_9658a818b440c7bc494068626248e95f
#
_entry.id   9658a818b440c7bc494068626248e95f
#
_cell.length_a   1.000
_cell.length_b   1.000
_cell.length_c   1.000
_cell.angle_alpha   90.00
_cell.angle_beta   90.00
_cell.angle_gamma   90.00
#
_symmetry.space_group_name_H-M   'P 1'
#
loop_
_entity.id
_entity.type
_entity.pdbx_description
1 polymer ?
#
loop_
_entity_poly.entity_id
_entity_poly.type
_entity_poly.pdbx_seq_one_letter_code
_entity_poly.pdbx_strand_id
1 'polypeptide(L)'
;MPKPLTILCLLFLFFPSLLQAQEERKDSLKNKKGILTTVADGVVGLTDDVATVVRHTGRKIRKVGKELNAIDTTYISPNLYNLAFMLEHSTWYEHYRIGNNSRNENQSLNFSPSLGTKLGIYFGWRWIFLGYTFDIEDLFGSNKNKPKKKEMSLNLYSSKFGVDLYYRKTGSDFKLRSYEGFHPNGRINEVSFDGLQSNIMGLNAYWIFNHKKFSYPAVYSQSTNQRRSAGSFMAGFSYSRHKISFDHSKLPDILINQLNPSLKFNHIKYSDYSFGFGYGYNWVFAKNWVSNLSLLPGIGYKKSKIDDQDFHSESWIKDINFDLITRAGIVYNDSKYFVGASIVLHTYDYRKPSLAVTNSFGTLRIYAGFNFWKKKEYRTKK
;
A
#
# COMPACT_ATOMS: atom_id res chain seq x y z
N MET A 1 5.92 22.30 11.67
CA MET A 1 5.48 21.37 10.62
C MET A 1 4.26 20.64 11.14
N PRO A 2 3.07 20.76 10.53
CA PRO A 2 1.86 20.12 11.03
C PRO A 2 1.99 18.59 10.92
N LYS A 3 1.51 17.89 11.95
CA LYS A 3 1.52 16.42 12.03
C LYS A 3 0.65 15.84 10.92
N PRO A 4 1.02 14.72 10.28
CA PRO A 4 0.29 14.14 9.13
C PRO A 4 -1.17 13.76 9.45
N LEU A 5 -1.52 13.58 10.71
CA LEU A 5 -2.88 13.32 11.16
C LEU A 5 -3.81 14.53 10.95
N THR A 6 -3.28 15.75 11.01
CA THR A 6 -4.04 17.01 10.85
C THR A 6 -4.46 17.22 9.40
N ILE A 7 -3.65 16.77 8.42
CA ILE A 7 -3.96 16.89 6.98
C ILE A 7 -5.05 15.90 6.59
N LEU A 8 -5.07 14.71 7.19
CA LEU A 8 -6.10 13.70 6.91
C LEU A 8 -7.46 14.13 7.48
N CYS A 9 -7.48 14.75 8.66
CA CYS A 9 -8.70 15.30 9.27
C CYS A 9 -9.24 16.52 8.49
N LEU A 10 -8.39 17.36 7.91
CA LEU A 10 -8.82 18.51 7.11
C LEU A 10 -9.48 18.10 5.80
N LEU A 11 -9.06 17.02 5.16
CA LEU A 11 -9.74 16.48 3.96
C LEU A 11 -11.13 15.90 4.27
N PHE A 12 -11.39 15.46 5.50
CA PHE A 12 -12.69 14.95 5.92
C PHE A 12 -13.67 16.04 6.41
N LEU A 13 -13.17 17.18 6.86
CA LEU A 13 -14.01 18.28 7.36
C LEU A 13 -14.60 19.16 6.24
N PHE A 14 -14.00 19.14 5.03
CA PHE A 14 -14.51 19.92 3.91
C PHE A 14 -15.62 19.24 3.09
N PHE A 15 -15.85 17.93 3.24
CA PHE A 15 -16.86 17.21 2.47
C PHE A 15 -18.30 17.34 2.96
N PRO A 16 -18.59 17.41 4.28
CA PRO A 16 -19.95 17.63 4.77
C PRO A 16 -20.46 19.08 4.58
N SER A 17 -19.57 20.07 4.69
CA SER A 17 -19.94 21.48 4.55
C SER A 17 -20.38 21.87 3.13
N LEU A 18 -19.92 21.17 2.12
CA LEU A 18 -20.37 21.35 0.72
C LEU A 18 -21.77 20.77 0.43
N LEU A 19 -22.22 19.80 1.24
CA LEU A 19 -23.56 19.22 1.11
C LEU A 19 -24.60 19.98 1.92
N GLN A 20 -24.22 20.54 3.07
CA GLN A 20 -25.11 21.34 3.92
C GLN A 20 -25.37 22.73 3.32
N ALA A 21 -24.39 23.33 2.65
CA ALA A 21 -24.55 24.60 1.95
C ALA A 21 -25.54 24.55 0.77
N GLN A 22 -25.96 23.37 0.32
CA GLN A 22 -26.96 23.19 -0.76
C GLN A 22 -28.41 23.13 -0.24
N GLU A 23 -28.62 22.80 1.03
CA GLU A 23 -29.99 22.76 1.61
C GLU A 23 -30.41 24.08 2.24
N GLU A 24 -29.53 24.79 2.90
CA GLU A 24 -29.87 26.12 3.54
C GLU A 24 -30.15 27.25 2.53
N ARG A 25 -29.74 27.09 1.25
CA ARG A 25 -29.91 28.13 0.22
C ARG A 25 -31.30 28.19 -0.38
N LYS A 26 -32.18 27.22 -0.14
CA LYS A 26 -33.54 27.22 -0.68
C LYS A 26 -34.54 28.06 0.08
N ASP A 27 -34.30 28.32 1.36
CA ASP A 27 -35.27 29.00 2.22
C ASP A 27 -35.00 30.49 2.42
N SER A 28 -33.80 31.01 2.10
CA SER A 28 -33.44 32.42 2.32
C SER A 28 -33.77 33.36 1.16
N LEU A 29 -34.26 32.88 0.02
CA LEU A 29 -34.46 33.69 -1.20
C LEU A 29 -35.86 34.26 -1.37
N LYS A 30 -36.75 34.15 -0.38
CA LYS A 30 -38.13 34.63 -0.49
C LYS A 30 -38.44 36.02 0.08
N ASN A 31 -37.52 36.69 0.76
CA ASN A 31 -37.86 37.98 1.38
C ASN A 31 -36.72 38.99 1.38
N LYS A 32 -36.52 39.71 0.26
CA LYS A 32 -36.02 41.11 0.22
C LYS A 32 -36.01 41.65 -1.22
N LYS A 33 -37.11 42.21 -1.64
CA LYS A 33 -37.18 43.14 -2.78
C LYS A 33 -36.88 44.55 -2.26
N GLY A 34 -35.87 45.18 -2.85
CA GLY A 34 -35.67 46.63 -2.71
C GLY A 34 -34.20 47.00 -2.45
N ILE A 35 -33.61 47.72 -3.39
CA ILE A 35 -32.35 48.48 -3.29
C ILE A 35 -31.09 47.60 -3.30
N LEU A 36 -30.67 47.17 -4.46
CA LEU A 36 -29.27 46.71 -4.77
C LEU A 36 -29.13 46.20 -6.22
N THR A 37 -29.77 46.84 -7.17
CA THR A 37 -29.80 46.32 -8.55
C THR A 37 -28.53 46.55 -9.37
N THR A 38 -27.62 47.44 -8.94
CA THR A 38 -26.45 47.76 -9.78
C THR A 38 -25.14 47.06 -9.34
N VAL A 39 -25.07 46.59 -8.09
CA VAL A 39 -23.94 45.77 -7.61
C VAL A 39 -24.26 44.28 -7.73
N ALA A 40 -25.54 43.92 -7.75
CA ALA A 40 -26.00 42.55 -7.87
C ALA A 40 -25.71 41.92 -9.23
N ASP A 41 -25.82 42.68 -10.32
CA ASP A 41 -25.64 42.14 -11.69
C ASP A 41 -24.18 41.74 -11.96
N GLY A 42 -23.18 42.43 -11.39
CA GLY A 42 -21.78 42.05 -11.49
C GLY A 42 -21.42 40.82 -10.63
N VAL A 43 -22.06 40.64 -9.49
CA VAL A 43 -21.85 39.52 -8.56
C VAL A 43 -22.63 38.29 -9.03
N VAL A 44 -23.81 38.46 -9.64
CA VAL A 44 -24.63 37.38 -10.20
C VAL A 44 -23.93 36.75 -11.41
N GLY A 45 -23.32 37.55 -12.28
CA GLY A 45 -22.51 37.00 -13.39
C GLY A 45 -21.35 36.12 -12.92
N LEU A 46 -20.62 36.57 -11.89
CA LEU A 46 -19.52 35.79 -11.31
C LEU A 46 -20.00 34.51 -10.61
N THR A 47 -21.18 34.52 -9.97
CA THR A 47 -21.74 33.32 -9.32
C THR A 47 -22.27 32.31 -10.33
N ASP A 48 -22.84 32.77 -11.43
CA ASP A 48 -23.32 31.88 -12.51
C ASP A 48 -22.16 31.26 -13.28
N ASP A 49 -21.08 31.99 -13.55
CA ASP A 49 -19.86 31.46 -14.14
C ASP A 49 -19.19 30.43 -13.21
N VAL A 50 -19.05 30.72 -11.92
CA VAL A 50 -18.52 29.76 -10.94
C VAL A 50 -19.45 28.55 -10.80
N ALA A 51 -20.75 28.72 -10.75
CA ALA A 51 -21.71 27.63 -10.69
C ALA A 51 -21.68 26.77 -11.98
N THR A 52 -21.48 27.40 -13.13
CA THR A 52 -21.36 26.72 -14.43
C THR A 52 -20.04 25.94 -14.51
N VAL A 53 -18.92 26.52 -14.07
CA VAL A 53 -17.62 25.85 -13.98
C VAL A 53 -17.69 24.66 -13.01
N VAL A 54 -18.28 24.83 -11.83
CA VAL A 54 -18.46 23.74 -10.85
C VAL A 54 -19.36 22.63 -11.41
N ARG A 55 -20.46 22.98 -12.08
CA ARG A 55 -21.34 21.98 -12.74
C ARG A 55 -20.64 21.27 -13.89
N HIS A 56 -19.89 21.99 -14.72
CA HIS A 56 -19.14 21.41 -15.84
C HIS A 56 -18.01 20.52 -15.36
N THR A 57 -17.25 20.99 -14.37
CA THR A 57 -16.20 20.20 -13.71
C THR A 57 -16.78 18.98 -13.00
N GLY A 58 -17.88 19.12 -12.28
CA GLY A 58 -18.60 18.03 -11.64
C GLY A 58 -19.14 16.99 -12.65
N ARG A 59 -19.64 17.42 -13.81
CA ARG A 59 -20.05 16.51 -14.90
C ARG A 59 -18.87 15.79 -15.51
N LYS A 60 -17.74 16.48 -15.76
CA LYS A 60 -16.49 15.86 -16.26
C LYS A 60 -15.96 14.84 -15.26
N ILE A 61 -15.84 15.20 -13.97
CA ILE A 61 -15.41 14.28 -12.90
C ILE A 61 -16.33 13.05 -12.84
N ARG A 62 -17.66 13.24 -12.92
CA ARG A 62 -18.63 12.13 -12.92
C ARG A 62 -18.53 11.25 -14.17
N LYS A 63 -18.26 11.84 -15.33
CA LYS A 63 -18.04 11.09 -16.60
C LYS A 63 -16.75 10.28 -16.51
N VAL A 64 -15.65 10.91 -16.10
CA VAL A 64 -14.36 10.24 -15.85
C VAL A 64 -14.50 9.13 -14.80
N GLY A 65 -15.20 9.39 -13.69
CA GLY A 65 -15.46 8.37 -12.69
C GLY A 65 -16.27 7.18 -13.19
N LYS A 66 -17.23 7.39 -14.10
CA LYS A 66 -17.97 6.29 -14.76
C LYS A 66 -17.07 5.49 -15.71
N GLU A 67 -16.24 6.15 -16.49
CA GLU A 67 -15.30 5.47 -17.41
C GLU A 67 -14.21 4.70 -16.63
N LEU A 68 -13.71 5.25 -15.52
CA LEU A 68 -12.73 4.60 -14.67
C LEU A 68 -13.27 3.35 -13.95
N ASN A 69 -14.59 3.26 -13.75
CA ASN A 69 -15.25 2.14 -13.10
C ASN A 69 -16.13 1.33 -14.07
N ALA A 70 -15.93 1.50 -15.39
CA ALA A 70 -16.66 0.72 -16.37
C ALA A 70 -16.25 -0.76 -16.32
N ILE A 71 -17.23 -1.65 -16.16
CA ILE A 71 -17.05 -3.11 -16.08
C ILE A 71 -17.96 -3.81 -17.06
N ASP A 72 -17.54 -4.96 -17.56
CA ASP A 72 -18.37 -5.90 -18.28
C ASP A 72 -19.10 -6.80 -17.26
N THR A 73 -20.42 -6.62 -17.17
CA THR A 73 -21.24 -7.33 -16.18
C THR A 73 -21.34 -8.83 -16.41
N THR A 74 -20.91 -9.34 -17.56
CA THR A 74 -20.77 -10.78 -17.82
C THR A 74 -19.56 -11.37 -17.10
N TYR A 75 -18.53 -10.56 -16.85
CA TYR A 75 -17.29 -10.95 -16.14
C TYR A 75 -17.23 -10.49 -14.69
N ILE A 76 -17.79 -9.32 -14.39
CA ILE A 76 -17.66 -8.68 -13.08
C ILE A 76 -19.03 -8.19 -12.61
N SER A 77 -19.45 -8.59 -11.43
CA SER A 77 -20.63 -8.01 -10.76
C SER A 77 -20.22 -6.81 -9.91
N PRO A 78 -20.96 -5.70 -9.98
CA PRO A 78 -20.76 -4.59 -9.05
C PRO A 78 -21.21 -4.98 -7.65
N ASN A 79 -20.64 -4.31 -6.63
CA ASN A 79 -21.14 -4.43 -5.27
C ASN A 79 -22.55 -3.83 -5.16
N LEU A 80 -23.49 -4.61 -4.64
CA LEU A 80 -24.90 -4.24 -4.47
C LEU A 80 -25.15 -3.36 -3.24
N TYR A 81 -24.18 -3.20 -2.36
CA TYR A 81 -24.29 -2.57 -1.05
C TYR A 81 -23.45 -1.30 -0.97
N ASN A 82 -23.81 -0.40 -0.04
CA ASN A 82 -23.07 0.83 0.22
C ASN A 82 -22.01 0.66 1.30
N LEU A 83 -22.27 -0.20 2.26
CA LEU A 83 -21.45 -0.37 3.46
C LEU A 83 -20.97 -1.82 3.58
N ALA A 84 -19.80 -1.97 4.17
CA ALA A 84 -19.20 -3.24 4.52
C ALA A 84 -18.63 -3.19 5.94
N PHE A 85 -18.65 -4.34 6.61
CA PHE A 85 -17.92 -4.57 7.86
C PHE A 85 -16.99 -5.74 7.65
N MET A 86 -15.74 -5.63 8.14
CA MET A 86 -14.73 -6.67 7.96
C MET A 86 -13.87 -6.79 9.22
N LEU A 87 -13.63 -8.02 9.62
CA LEU A 87 -12.58 -8.41 10.56
C LEU A 87 -11.41 -8.96 9.77
N GLU A 88 -10.21 -8.57 10.15
CA GLU A 88 -8.97 -8.96 9.49
C GLU A 88 -7.93 -9.39 10.52
N HIS A 89 -7.32 -10.52 10.27
CA HIS A 89 -6.08 -10.93 10.90
C HIS A 89 -4.95 -10.70 9.89
N SER A 90 -3.92 -9.95 10.28
CA SER A 90 -2.77 -9.70 9.41
C SER A 90 -1.46 -10.05 10.08
N THR A 91 -0.57 -10.63 9.29
CA THR A 91 0.79 -10.99 9.69
C THR A 91 1.79 -10.28 8.80
N TRP A 92 2.77 -9.65 9.42
CA TRP A 92 3.83 -8.96 8.73
C TRP A 92 5.01 -9.85 8.48
N TYR A 93 5.52 -9.76 7.27
CA TYR A 93 6.78 -10.36 6.85
C TYR A 93 7.76 -9.25 6.49
N GLU A 94 8.98 -9.37 6.97
CA GLU A 94 10.09 -8.50 6.59
C GLU A 94 11.39 -9.30 6.66
N HIS A 95 12.22 -9.18 5.63
CA HIS A 95 13.48 -9.89 5.50
C HIS A 95 14.52 -8.97 4.86
N TYR A 96 15.70 -8.93 5.44
CA TYR A 96 16.87 -8.24 4.92
C TYR A 96 17.99 -9.24 4.69
N ARG A 97 18.54 -9.22 3.49
CA ARG A 97 19.83 -9.84 3.19
C ARG A 97 20.83 -8.72 2.94
N ILE A 98 21.86 -8.63 3.79
CA ILE A 98 22.96 -7.69 3.69
C ILE A 98 24.19 -8.50 3.33
N GLY A 99 24.80 -8.23 2.18
CA GLY A 99 25.94 -8.98 1.69
C GLY A 99 26.92 -8.14 0.92
N ASN A 100 28.15 -8.61 0.78
CA ASN A 100 29.11 -8.01 -0.13
C ASN A 100 28.96 -8.62 -1.52
N ASN A 101 29.32 -7.84 -2.54
CA ASN A 101 29.30 -8.24 -3.94
C ASN A 101 30.73 -8.49 -4.45
N SER A 102 31.58 -9.11 -3.62
CA SER A 102 32.96 -9.41 -4.00
C SER A 102 33.06 -10.73 -4.75
N ARG A 103 33.91 -10.78 -5.78
CA ARG A 103 34.15 -12.03 -6.55
C ARG A 103 34.85 -13.13 -5.74
N ASN A 104 35.59 -12.77 -4.71
CA ASN A 104 36.46 -13.69 -3.99
C ASN A 104 35.91 -14.14 -2.61
N GLU A 105 35.04 -13.37 -2.00
CA GLU A 105 34.47 -13.68 -0.69
C GLU A 105 33.03 -13.14 -0.61
N ASN A 106 32.08 -14.06 -0.76
CA ASN A 106 30.68 -13.69 -0.64
C ASN A 106 30.21 -13.89 0.81
N GLN A 107 30.24 -12.81 1.58
CA GLN A 107 29.60 -12.79 2.91
C GLN A 107 28.18 -12.27 2.80
N SER A 108 27.26 -12.91 3.52
CA SER A 108 25.92 -12.39 3.69
C SER A 108 25.36 -12.68 5.07
N LEU A 109 24.55 -11.73 5.56
CA LEU A 109 23.81 -11.77 6.80
C LEU A 109 22.33 -11.65 6.52
N ASN A 110 21.51 -12.55 7.03
CA ASN A 110 20.08 -12.60 6.82
C ASN A 110 19.34 -12.27 8.12
N PHE A 111 18.53 -11.22 8.07
CA PHE A 111 17.79 -10.72 9.21
C PHE A 111 16.28 -10.76 8.95
N SER A 112 15.52 -11.15 9.97
CA SER A 112 14.07 -11.00 9.98
C SER A 112 13.62 -10.62 11.39
N PRO A 113 12.66 -9.72 11.55
CA PRO A 113 12.07 -9.46 12.85
C PRO A 113 11.19 -10.64 13.29
N SER A 114 10.80 -10.64 14.54
CA SER A 114 9.72 -11.53 14.99
C SER A 114 8.45 -11.21 14.24
N LEU A 115 7.68 -12.24 13.84
CA LEU A 115 6.42 -12.06 13.12
C LEU A 115 5.45 -11.28 14.02
N GLY A 116 5.02 -10.12 13.54
CA GLY A 116 3.99 -9.34 14.21
C GLY A 116 2.62 -9.74 13.69
N THR A 117 1.70 -10.04 14.60
CA THR A 117 0.32 -10.39 14.25
C THR A 117 -0.63 -9.32 14.75
N LYS A 118 -1.56 -8.91 13.90
CA LYS A 118 -2.52 -7.86 14.19
C LYS A 118 -3.94 -8.32 13.93
N LEU A 119 -4.86 -7.85 14.74
CA LEU A 119 -6.29 -7.97 14.53
C LEU A 119 -6.84 -6.60 14.13
N GLY A 120 -7.61 -6.54 13.06
CA GLY A 120 -8.18 -5.32 12.51
C GLY A 120 -9.69 -5.36 12.43
N ILE A 121 -10.31 -4.23 12.67
CA ILE A 121 -11.75 -4.00 12.46
C ILE A 121 -11.87 -2.89 11.43
N TYR A 122 -12.61 -3.16 10.34
CA TYR A 122 -12.75 -2.24 9.23
C TYR A 122 -14.20 -1.98 8.88
N PHE A 123 -14.48 -0.72 8.54
CA PHE A 123 -15.72 -0.30 7.92
C PHE A 123 -15.45 0.18 6.51
N GLY A 124 -16.18 -0.36 5.56
CA GLY A 124 -16.09 -0.01 4.16
C GLY A 124 -17.24 0.88 3.73
N TRP A 125 -16.94 1.93 2.98
CA TRP A 125 -17.92 2.72 2.26
C TRP A 125 -17.52 2.77 0.78
N ARG A 126 -18.32 2.09 -0.03
CA ARG A 126 -18.05 1.90 -1.46
C ARG A 126 -16.71 1.19 -1.71
N TRP A 127 -15.66 1.93 -2.07
CA TRP A 127 -14.31 1.45 -2.37
C TRP A 127 -13.26 1.84 -1.33
N ILE A 128 -13.66 2.56 -0.29
CA ILE A 128 -12.79 2.99 0.81
C ILE A 128 -13.05 2.11 2.03
N PHE A 129 -12.01 1.50 2.56
CA PHE A 129 -12.03 0.82 3.85
C PHE A 129 -11.21 1.63 4.85
N LEU A 130 -11.84 1.96 5.95
CA LEU A 130 -11.21 2.59 7.11
C LEU A 130 -11.29 1.64 8.28
N GLY A 131 -10.19 1.43 8.95
CA GLY A 131 -10.14 0.53 10.10
C GLY A 131 -9.02 0.83 11.06
N TYR A 132 -9.08 0.14 12.16
CA TYR A 132 -8.06 0.18 13.19
C TYR A 132 -7.54 -1.22 13.44
N THR A 133 -6.22 -1.35 13.57
CA THR A 133 -5.55 -2.62 13.86
C THR A 133 -4.87 -2.56 15.21
N PHE A 134 -5.01 -3.63 15.97
CA PHE A 134 -4.40 -3.85 17.27
C PHE A 134 -3.32 -4.92 17.12
N ASP A 135 -2.17 -4.73 17.75
CA ASP A 135 -1.22 -5.80 17.94
C ASP A 135 -1.81 -6.81 18.94
N ILE A 136 -1.88 -8.09 18.55
CA ILE A 136 -2.49 -9.13 19.40
C ILE A 136 -1.71 -9.28 20.71
N GLU A 137 -0.39 -9.11 20.66
CA GLU A 137 0.47 -9.15 21.85
C GLU A 137 0.15 -8.04 22.85
N ASP A 138 -0.22 -6.85 22.37
CA ASP A 138 -0.61 -5.73 23.24
C ASP A 138 -1.96 -5.97 23.95
N LEU A 139 -2.87 -6.71 23.30
CA LEU A 139 -4.18 -7.07 23.87
C LEU A 139 -4.06 -8.08 25.02
N PHE A 140 -3.08 -8.98 24.97
CA PHE A 140 -2.87 -10.03 25.97
C PHE A 140 -1.76 -9.71 26.99
N GLY A 141 -1.31 -8.46 27.06
CA GLY A 141 -0.46 -7.97 28.16
C GLY A 141 1.01 -8.33 28.09
N SER A 142 1.53 -8.70 26.93
CA SER A 142 2.92 -9.05 26.75
C SER A 142 3.83 -7.84 26.52
N ASN A 143 4.73 -7.62 27.46
CA ASN A 143 5.99 -6.87 27.38
C ASN A 143 5.95 -5.42 26.83
N LYS A 144 5.78 -4.45 27.72
CA LYS A 144 5.84 -3.00 27.47
C LYS A 144 7.18 -2.49 26.88
N ASN A 145 8.22 -3.31 26.85
CA ASN A 145 9.58 -2.93 26.43
C ASN A 145 9.92 -3.29 24.98
N LYS A 146 8.98 -3.84 24.20
CA LYS A 146 9.25 -4.10 22.79
C LYS A 146 9.25 -2.80 21.98
N PRO A 147 10.20 -2.62 21.06
CA PRO A 147 10.23 -1.47 20.18
C PRO A 147 8.96 -1.45 19.31
N LYS A 148 8.25 -0.33 19.37
CA LYS A 148 6.96 -0.17 18.67
C LYS A 148 7.16 -0.16 17.17
N LYS A 149 6.70 -1.21 16.50
CA LYS A 149 6.53 -1.24 15.04
C LYS A 149 5.39 -0.31 14.65
N LYS A 150 5.59 0.50 13.59
CA LYS A 150 4.53 1.33 13.03
C LYS A 150 4.30 0.95 11.58
N GLU A 151 3.06 0.67 11.25
CA GLU A 151 2.64 0.49 9.88
C GLU A 151 1.40 1.32 9.60
N MET A 152 1.38 1.88 8.41
CA MET A 152 0.23 2.56 7.85
C MET A 152 0.17 2.22 6.37
N SER A 153 -0.97 1.74 5.90
CA SER A 153 -1.20 1.48 4.48
C SER A 153 -2.57 2.00 4.07
N LEU A 154 -2.62 2.59 2.88
CA LEU A 154 -3.85 3.01 2.24
C LEU A 154 -3.85 2.46 0.83
N ASN A 155 -4.82 1.60 0.54
CA ASN A 155 -4.96 0.95 -0.76
C ASN A 155 -6.26 1.42 -1.42
N LEU A 156 -6.13 2.02 -2.59
CA LEU A 156 -7.24 2.55 -3.37
C LEU A 156 -7.32 1.79 -4.68
N TYR A 157 -8.42 1.07 -4.90
CA TYR A 157 -8.63 0.27 -6.10
C TYR A 157 -9.85 0.73 -6.87
N SER A 158 -9.65 1.18 -8.11
CA SER A 158 -10.70 1.29 -9.12
C SER A 158 -10.65 0.09 -10.07
N SER A 159 -11.57 -0.01 -11.01
CA SER A 159 -11.47 -1.06 -12.03
C SER A 159 -10.24 -0.88 -12.92
N LYS A 160 -9.83 0.36 -13.19
CA LYS A 160 -8.83 0.74 -14.18
C LYS A 160 -7.44 1.01 -13.63
N PHE A 161 -7.35 1.46 -12.39
CA PHE A 161 -6.08 1.75 -11.72
C PHE A 161 -6.13 1.38 -10.24
N GLY A 162 -4.97 1.16 -9.66
CA GLY A 162 -4.78 1.02 -8.23
C GLY A 162 -3.65 1.91 -7.73
N VAL A 163 -3.75 2.29 -6.45
CA VAL A 163 -2.73 3.07 -5.75
C VAL A 163 -2.56 2.48 -4.36
N ASP A 164 -1.33 2.13 -4.02
CA ASP A 164 -0.96 1.68 -2.69
C ASP A 164 0.02 2.68 -2.07
N LEU A 165 -0.35 3.24 -0.94
CA LEU A 165 0.50 4.07 -0.10
C LEU A 165 0.87 3.28 1.13
N TYR A 166 2.13 3.27 1.50
CA TYR A 166 2.58 2.56 2.69
C TYR A 166 3.69 3.32 3.43
N TYR A 167 3.66 3.17 4.74
CA TYR A 167 4.70 3.61 5.65
C TYR A 167 4.97 2.50 6.64
N ARG A 168 6.23 2.11 6.80
CA ARG A 168 6.68 1.10 7.75
C ARG A 168 7.87 1.61 8.53
N LYS A 169 7.82 1.45 9.84
CA LYS A 169 8.96 1.63 10.72
C LYS A 169 9.09 0.38 11.56
N THR A 170 10.18 -0.34 11.38
CA THR A 170 10.49 -1.55 12.14
C THR A 170 11.28 -1.17 13.38
N GLY A 171 10.99 -1.84 14.48
CA GLY A 171 11.75 -1.69 15.72
C GLY A 171 13.09 -2.43 15.67
N SER A 172 13.75 -2.52 16.82
CA SER A 172 15.01 -3.22 17.03
C SER A 172 14.81 -4.68 17.48
N ASP A 173 13.82 -5.39 16.94
CA ASP A 173 13.49 -6.77 17.27
C ASP A 173 13.88 -7.77 16.19
N PHE A 174 14.87 -7.42 15.39
CA PHE A 174 15.42 -8.33 14.40
C PHE A 174 16.15 -9.50 15.05
N LYS A 175 16.21 -10.58 14.30
CA LYS A 175 17.02 -11.75 14.61
C LYS A 175 17.91 -12.05 13.43
N LEU A 176 19.17 -12.35 13.68
CA LEU A 176 20.06 -12.95 12.70
C LEU A 176 19.60 -14.39 12.49
N ARG A 177 19.09 -14.70 11.30
CA ARG A 177 18.53 -16.01 10.96
C ARG A 177 19.58 -16.96 10.36
N SER A 178 20.43 -16.41 9.52
CA SER A 178 21.53 -17.15 8.89
C SER A 178 22.64 -16.20 8.46
N TYR A 179 23.79 -16.78 8.24
CA TYR A 179 24.98 -16.10 7.71
C TYR A 179 25.69 -17.05 6.75
N GLU A 180 26.33 -16.49 5.74
CA GLU A 180 27.09 -17.20 4.72
C GLU A 180 28.46 -16.55 4.55
N GLY A 181 29.50 -17.34 4.23
CA GLY A 181 30.84 -16.83 4.00
C GLY A 181 31.61 -16.47 5.29
N PHE A 182 31.16 -16.98 6.43
CA PHE A 182 31.84 -16.88 7.70
C PHE A 182 32.23 -18.28 8.17
N HIS A 183 33.36 -18.41 8.87
CA HIS A 183 33.88 -19.67 9.39
C HIS A 183 33.94 -19.63 10.92
N PRO A 184 32.80 -19.58 11.61
CA PRO A 184 32.80 -19.56 13.06
C PRO A 184 33.20 -20.92 13.64
N ASN A 185 33.98 -20.92 14.71
CA ASN A 185 34.28 -22.11 15.51
C ASN A 185 33.04 -22.53 16.32
N GLY A 186 32.00 -23.03 15.65
CA GLY A 186 30.73 -23.41 16.24
C GLY A 186 29.52 -22.89 15.46
N ARG A 187 28.34 -23.49 15.68
CA ARG A 187 27.08 -23.00 15.11
C ARG A 187 26.57 -21.85 15.96
N ILE A 188 26.35 -20.71 15.32
CA ILE A 188 25.56 -19.61 15.90
C ILE A 188 24.10 -19.93 15.55
N ASN A 189 23.32 -20.26 16.55
CA ASN A 189 21.87 -20.37 16.40
C ASN A 189 21.27 -18.99 16.18
N GLU A 190 19.96 -18.92 15.93
CA GLU A 190 19.21 -17.69 15.81
C GLU A 190 19.50 -16.73 16.97
N VAL A 191 20.07 -15.56 16.68
CA VAL A 191 20.48 -14.58 17.69
C VAL A 191 19.62 -13.34 17.58
N SER A 192 19.14 -12.82 18.70
CA SER A 192 18.48 -11.52 18.76
C SER A 192 19.47 -10.43 18.34
N PHE A 193 19.05 -9.54 17.45
CA PHE A 193 19.88 -8.47 16.90
C PHE A 193 19.11 -7.15 16.90
N ASP A 194 19.42 -6.28 17.81
CA ASP A 194 18.80 -4.96 17.96
C ASP A 194 19.51 -3.86 17.19
N GLY A 195 20.59 -4.19 16.45
CA GLY A 195 21.39 -3.27 15.63
C GLY A 195 20.78 -2.91 14.29
N LEU A 196 19.71 -3.58 13.86
CA LEU A 196 19.07 -3.28 12.57
C LEU A 196 17.75 -2.54 12.80
N GLN A 197 17.59 -1.40 12.13
CA GLN A 197 16.33 -0.64 12.08
C GLN A 197 16.03 -0.22 10.67
N SER A 198 14.76 -0.22 10.31
CA SER A 198 14.33 0.22 8.99
C SER A 198 13.16 1.19 9.05
N ASN A 199 13.15 2.10 8.08
CA ASN A 199 12.02 2.98 7.82
C ASN A 199 11.80 3.04 6.31
N ILE A 200 10.61 2.61 5.88
CA ILE A 200 10.22 2.52 4.49
C ILE A 200 8.94 3.32 4.30
N MET A 201 8.92 4.17 3.29
CA MET A 201 7.70 4.81 2.80
C MET A 201 7.64 4.68 1.29
N GLY A 202 6.45 4.47 0.75
CA GLY A 202 6.33 4.35 -0.70
C GLY A 202 4.91 4.53 -1.22
N LEU A 203 4.89 4.67 -2.53
CA LEU A 203 3.72 4.80 -3.38
C LEU A 203 3.87 3.84 -4.55
N ASN A 204 2.87 3.00 -4.79
CA ASN A 204 2.75 2.24 -6.03
C ASN A 204 1.47 2.66 -6.74
N ALA A 205 1.58 3.02 -8.00
CA ALA A 205 0.43 3.31 -8.86
C ALA A 205 0.51 2.39 -10.08
N TYR A 206 -0.60 1.78 -10.44
CA TYR A 206 -0.62 0.87 -11.59
C TYR A 206 -1.91 0.96 -12.37
N TRP A 207 -1.79 0.75 -13.66
CA TRP A 207 -2.86 0.75 -14.64
C TRP A 207 -3.19 -0.66 -15.08
N ILE A 208 -4.48 -0.97 -15.19
CA ILE A 208 -5.02 -2.27 -15.57
C ILE A 208 -5.61 -2.16 -16.98
N PHE A 209 -4.99 -2.85 -17.95
CA PHE A 209 -5.39 -2.71 -19.36
C PHE A 209 -6.76 -3.36 -19.65
N ASN A 210 -6.95 -4.58 -19.18
CA ASN A 210 -8.22 -5.31 -19.37
C ASN A 210 -9.21 -5.10 -18.21
N HIS A 211 -9.31 -3.86 -17.72
CA HIS A 211 -10.10 -3.49 -16.55
C HIS A 211 -11.60 -3.81 -16.65
N LYS A 212 -12.14 -3.97 -17.85
CA LYS A 212 -13.54 -4.32 -18.05
C LYS A 212 -13.83 -5.77 -17.66
N LYS A 213 -12.88 -6.68 -17.85
CA LYS A 213 -13.06 -8.12 -17.61
C LYS A 213 -12.29 -8.63 -16.40
N PHE A 214 -11.21 -7.96 -16.03
CA PHE A 214 -10.35 -8.31 -14.89
C PHE A 214 -10.53 -7.31 -13.75
N SER A 215 -10.80 -7.80 -12.54
CA SER A 215 -11.04 -6.95 -11.37
C SER A 215 -10.08 -7.24 -10.21
N TYR A 216 -9.16 -6.33 -9.94
CA TYR A 216 -8.38 -6.32 -8.70
C TYR A 216 -9.26 -6.11 -7.46
N PRO A 217 -10.26 -5.19 -7.49
CA PRO A 217 -11.18 -4.99 -6.38
C PRO A 217 -11.91 -6.25 -5.92
N ALA A 218 -12.10 -7.24 -6.80
CA ALA A 218 -12.76 -8.49 -6.43
C ALA A 218 -11.99 -9.31 -5.39
N VAL A 219 -10.65 -9.18 -5.36
CA VAL A 219 -9.78 -9.95 -4.47
C VAL A 219 -9.24 -9.11 -3.32
N TYR A 220 -8.91 -7.84 -3.55
CA TYR A 220 -8.14 -7.04 -2.60
C TYR A 220 -8.98 -6.01 -1.82
N SER A 221 -10.21 -5.70 -2.27
CA SER A 221 -11.13 -4.80 -1.56
C SER A 221 -12.59 -5.26 -1.52
N GLN A 222 -12.92 -6.44 -2.09
CA GLN A 222 -14.26 -7.06 -2.10
C GLN A 222 -15.37 -6.10 -2.59
N SER A 223 -14.99 -5.03 -3.28
CA SER A 223 -15.94 -4.02 -3.78
C SER A 223 -16.58 -4.39 -5.11
N THR A 224 -16.20 -5.50 -5.70
CA THR A 224 -16.80 -6.16 -6.87
C THR A 224 -16.71 -7.67 -6.69
N ASN A 225 -17.35 -8.43 -7.60
CA ASN A 225 -17.27 -9.88 -7.61
C ASN A 225 -16.90 -10.36 -9.02
N GLN A 226 -15.82 -11.14 -9.16
CA GLN A 226 -15.39 -11.73 -10.42
C GLN A 226 -16.25 -12.96 -10.72
N ARG A 227 -16.92 -12.99 -11.87
CA ARG A 227 -17.83 -14.09 -12.28
C ARG A 227 -17.20 -15.08 -13.25
N ARG A 228 -16.29 -14.61 -14.10
CA ARG A 228 -15.57 -15.42 -15.09
C ARG A 228 -14.10 -15.14 -14.98
N SER A 229 -13.29 -16.16 -15.21
CA SER A 229 -11.84 -16.02 -15.22
C SER A 229 -11.40 -15.01 -16.28
N ALA A 230 -10.45 -14.18 -15.93
CA ALA A 230 -9.87 -13.19 -16.81
C ALA A 230 -8.49 -12.77 -16.32
N GLY A 231 -7.65 -12.32 -17.24
CA GLY A 231 -6.36 -11.74 -16.94
C GLY A 231 -6.19 -10.36 -17.53
N SER A 232 -5.17 -9.65 -17.05
CA SER A 232 -4.79 -8.33 -17.54
C SER A 232 -3.30 -8.12 -17.48
N PHE A 233 -2.76 -7.51 -18.52
CA PHE A 233 -1.49 -6.81 -18.39
C PHE A 233 -1.67 -5.57 -17.51
N MET A 234 -0.60 -5.19 -16.84
CA MET A 234 -0.54 -4.03 -15.96
C MET A 234 0.78 -3.29 -16.17
N ALA A 235 0.71 -1.97 -16.15
CA ALA A 235 1.89 -1.11 -16.09
C ALA A 235 1.85 -0.29 -14.81
N GLY A 236 2.97 -0.16 -14.13
CA GLY A 236 3.04 0.51 -12.84
C GLY A 236 4.23 1.44 -12.71
N PHE A 237 4.04 2.41 -11.84
CA PHE A 237 5.10 3.27 -11.34
C PHE A 237 5.18 3.12 -9.84
N SER A 238 6.38 2.95 -9.31
CA SER A 238 6.65 2.87 -7.88
C SER A 238 7.67 3.93 -7.47
N TYR A 239 7.39 4.55 -6.34
CA TYR A 239 8.34 5.38 -5.63
C TYR A 239 8.46 4.90 -4.21
N SER A 240 9.70 4.69 -3.75
CA SER A 240 9.93 4.35 -2.35
C SER A 240 11.16 5.06 -1.79
N ARG A 241 11.13 5.31 -0.49
CA ARG A 241 12.26 5.84 0.26
C ARG A 241 12.56 4.88 1.40
N HIS A 242 13.81 4.46 1.47
CA HIS A 242 14.31 3.55 2.48
C HIS A 242 15.38 4.24 3.33
N LYS A 243 15.30 4.00 4.64
CA LYS A 243 16.36 4.35 5.59
C LYS A 243 16.65 3.12 6.41
N ILE A 244 17.85 2.58 6.27
CA ILE A 244 18.33 1.40 6.97
C ILE A 244 19.46 1.86 7.88
N SER A 245 19.37 1.53 9.17
CA SER A 245 20.43 1.73 10.15
C SER A 245 20.94 0.35 10.58
N PHE A 246 22.23 0.13 10.48
CA PHE A 246 22.86 -1.15 10.77
C PHE A 246 24.08 -0.92 11.67
N ASP A 247 23.92 -1.23 12.93
CA ASP A 247 25.00 -1.18 13.91
C ASP A 247 25.71 -2.54 13.94
N HIS A 248 26.74 -2.67 13.13
CA HIS A 248 27.51 -3.90 13.00
C HIS A 248 28.28 -4.26 14.27
N SER A 249 28.53 -3.29 15.19
CA SER A 249 29.20 -3.56 16.47
C SER A 249 28.39 -4.46 17.41
N LYS A 250 27.09 -4.61 17.16
CA LYS A 250 26.18 -5.48 17.90
C LYS A 250 26.11 -6.91 17.38
N LEU A 251 26.83 -7.22 16.31
CA LEU A 251 26.97 -8.61 15.87
C LEU A 251 27.76 -9.44 16.89
N PRO A 252 27.57 -10.75 16.94
CA PRO A 252 28.43 -11.62 17.74
C PRO A 252 29.91 -11.44 17.38
N ASP A 253 30.82 -11.41 18.38
CA ASP A 253 32.26 -11.16 18.19
C ASP A 253 32.89 -12.07 17.14
N ILE A 254 32.45 -13.32 17.09
CA ILE A 254 32.92 -14.31 16.13
C ILE A 254 32.61 -13.93 14.67
N LEU A 255 31.58 -13.14 14.42
CA LEU A 255 31.22 -12.61 13.09
C LEU A 255 31.89 -11.26 12.84
N ILE A 256 31.98 -10.39 13.87
CA ILE A 256 32.61 -9.05 13.73
C ILE A 256 34.05 -9.17 13.28
N ASN A 257 34.81 -10.11 13.87
CA ASN A 257 36.22 -10.33 13.57
C ASN A 257 36.49 -10.80 12.13
N GLN A 258 35.47 -11.40 11.50
CA GLN A 258 35.55 -11.88 10.11
C GLN A 258 34.79 -10.96 9.13
N LEU A 259 34.14 -9.91 9.61
CA LEU A 259 33.26 -9.08 8.81
C LEU A 259 34.04 -8.28 7.77
N ASN A 260 33.69 -8.45 6.50
CA ASN A 260 34.27 -7.72 5.41
C ASN A 260 34.09 -6.21 5.60
N PRO A 261 35.13 -5.37 5.37
CA PRO A 261 35.03 -3.92 5.55
C PRO A 261 33.87 -3.26 4.82
N SER A 262 33.46 -3.77 3.67
CA SER A 262 32.33 -3.23 2.90
C SER A 262 30.97 -3.39 3.59
N LEU A 263 30.86 -4.29 4.56
CA LEU A 263 29.67 -4.49 5.38
C LEU A 263 29.66 -3.65 6.68
N LYS A 264 30.74 -2.89 6.94
CA LYS A 264 30.86 -2.00 8.11
C LYS A 264 30.31 -0.61 7.76
N PHE A 265 28.99 -0.52 7.61
CA PHE A 265 28.29 0.75 7.43
C PHE A 265 27.32 0.98 8.60
N ASN A 266 26.95 2.23 8.86
CA ASN A 266 25.99 2.61 9.89
C ASN A 266 24.61 2.93 9.29
N HIS A 267 24.59 3.66 8.19
CA HIS A 267 23.34 4.14 7.60
C HIS A 267 23.36 4.05 6.08
N ILE A 268 22.27 3.55 5.53
CA ILE A 268 21.97 3.63 4.10
C ILE A 268 20.64 4.35 3.95
N LYS A 269 20.63 5.39 3.12
CA LYS A 269 19.40 6.08 2.70
C LYS A 269 19.34 6.02 1.18
N TYR A 270 18.25 5.52 0.64
CA TYR A 270 18.03 5.55 -0.80
C TYR A 270 16.58 5.85 -1.16
N SER A 271 16.40 6.46 -2.32
CA SER A 271 15.11 6.62 -2.97
C SER A 271 15.12 5.80 -4.24
N ASP A 272 14.06 5.08 -4.48
CA ASP A 272 13.84 4.22 -5.61
C ASP A 272 12.69 4.74 -6.47
N TYR A 273 12.90 4.77 -7.78
CA TYR A 273 11.92 5.13 -8.80
C TYR A 273 11.87 3.99 -9.81
N SER A 274 10.78 3.28 -9.87
CA SER A 274 10.68 2.04 -10.63
C SER A 274 9.48 2.07 -11.58
N PHE A 275 9.67 1.55 -12.79
CA PHE A 275 8.62 1.26 -13.74
C PHE A 275 8.47 -0.25 -13.89
N GLY A 276 7.27 -0.72 -13.67
CA GLY A 276 6.94 -2.14 -13.75
C GLY A 276 5.97 -2.43 -14.88
N PHE A 277 6.13 -3.61 -15.48
CA PHE A 277 5.17 -4.17 -16.41
C PHE A 277 4.98 -5.65 -16.08
N GLY A 278 3.73 -6.06 -15.96
CA GLY A 278 3.44 -7.41 -15.50
C GLY A 278 2.07 -7.92 -15.90
N TYR A 279 1.69 -9.04 -15.34
CA TYR A 279 0.44 -9.71 -15.63
C TYR A 279 -0.22 -10.22 -14.36
N GLY A 280 -1.54 -10.15 -14.31
CA GLY A 280 -2.36 -10.74 -13.27
C GLY A 280 -3.50 -11.56 -13.86
N TYR A 281 -3.86 -12.63 -13.17
CA TYR A 281 -4.93 -13.53 -13.57
C TYR A 281 -5.87 -13.81 -12.42
N ASN A 282 -7.18 -13.63 -12.66
CA ASN A 282 -8.25 -14.05 -11.76
C ASN A 282 -8.81 -15.36 -12.27
N TRP A 283 -8.65 -16.42 -11.52
CA TRP A 283 -9.21 -17.74 -11.78
C TRP A 283 -10.46 -17.96 -10.95
N VAL A 284 -11.62 -17.99 -11.60
CA VAL A 284 -12.90 -18.36 -10.99
C VAL A 284 -13.05 -19.87 -11.13
N PHE A 285 -12.77 -20.60 -10.07
CA PHE A 285 -12.75 -22.06 -10.07
C PHE A 285 -14.03 -22.70 -9.52
N ALA A 286 -14.85 -21.90 -8.82
CA ALA A 286 -16.15 -22.33 -8.33
C ALA A 286 -17.10 -21.12 -8.21
N LYS A 287 -18.39 -21.38 -7.99
CA LYS A 287 -19.38 -20.32 -7.79
C LYS A 287 -18.98 -19.45 -6.59
N ASN A 288 -18.85 -18.13 -6.82
CA ASN A 288 -18.46 -17.13 -5.83
C ASN A 288 -17.00 -17.24 -5.32
N TRP A 289 -16.18 -18.13 -5.88
CA TRP A 289 -14.78 -18.28 -5.53
C TRP A 289 -13.88 -17.74 -6.63
N VAL A 290 -12.94 -16.92 -6.24
CA VAL A 290 -11.90 -16.41 -7.13
C VAL A 290 -10.54 -16.52 -6.45
N SER A 291 -9.53 -16.95 -7.21
CA SER A 291 -8.12 -16.85 -6.86
C SER A 291 -7.42 -15.88 -7.80
N ASN A 292 -6.52 -15.09 -7.28
CA ASN A 292 -5.68 -14.17 -8.07
C ASN A 292 -4.21 -14.49 -7.85
N LEU A 293 -3.45 -14.41 -8.93
CA LEU A 293 -2.00 -14.32 -8.90
C LEU A 293 -1.58 -13.19 -9.84
N SER A 294 -0.71 -12.31 -9.37
CA SER A 294 -0.13 -11.27 -10.21
C SER A 294 1.33 -11.02 -9.86
N LEU A 295 2.11 -10.78 -10.90
CA LEU A 295 3.53 -10.47 -10.86
C LEU A 295 3.76 -9.18 -11.62
N LEU A 296 4.40 -8.22 -10.98
CA LEU A 296 4.76 -6.93 -11.56
C LEU A 296 6.26 -6.70 -11.35
N PRO A 297 7.12 -7.31 -12.19
CA PRO A 297 8.53 -6.98 -12.24
C PRO A 297 8.72 -5.54 -12.69
N GLY A 298 9.73 -4.88 -12.13
CA GLY A 298 10.05 -3.49 -12.43
C GLY A 298 11.54 -3.28 -12.55
N ILE A 299 11.90 -2.24 -13.29
CA ILE A 299 13.26 -1.71 -13.41
C ILE A 299 13.27 -0.38 -12.68
N GLY A 300 14.12 -0.29 -11.66
CA GLY A 300 14.25 0.87 -10.79
C GLY A 300 15.57 1.61 -10.95
N TYR A 301 15.51 2.92 -10.81
CA TYR A 301 16.69 3.80 -10.63
C TYR A 301 16.77 4.21 -9.16
N LYS A 302 17.92 3.96 -8.53
CA LYS A 302 18.14 4.24 -7.11
C LYS A 302 19.17 5.34 -6.88
N LYS A 303 18.71 6.40 -6.21
CA LYS A 303 19.61 7.45 -5.69
C LYS A 303 19.91 7.17 -4.23
N SER A 304 21.17 7.02 -3.86
CA SER A 304 21.58 6.59 -2.52
C SER A 304 22.59 7.50 -1.85
N LYS A 305 22.59 7.47 -0.51
CA LYS A 305 23.60 8.01 0.39
C LYS A 305 23.97 6.94 1.42
N ILE A 306 25.27 6.75 1.64
CA ILE A 306 25.80 5.88 2.68
C ILE A 306 26.61 6.77 3.63
N ASP A 307 26.33 6.67 4.94
CA ASP A 307 27.01 7.42 6.00
C ASP A 307 27.18 8.93 5.71
N ASP A 308 26.07 9.54 5.23
CA ASP A 308 25.97 10.97 4.84
C ASP A 308 26.85 11.41 3.65
N GLN A 309 27.59 10.51 3.02
CA GLN A 309 28.26 10.77 1.76
C GLN A 309 27.33 10.50 0.57
N ASP A 310 27.27 11.43 -0.37
CA ASP A 310 26.54 11.23 -1.63
C ASP A 310 27.32 10.25 -2.51
N PHE A 311 26.77 9.05 -2.66
CA PHE A 311 27.29 8.08 -3.63
C PHE A 311 26.62 8.32 -4.99
N HIS A 312 27.30 9.07 -5.84
CA HIS A 312 27.01 9.11 -7.27
C HIS A 312 27.90 8.07 -7.96
N SER A 313 27.28 7.12 -8.59
CA SER A 313 28.00 6.21 -9.48
C SER A 313 28.43 6.99 -10.72
N GLU A 314 29.67 6.83 -11.18
CA GLU A 314 30.16 7.39 -12.45
C GLU A 314 29.34 6.92 -13.66
N SER A 315 28.54 5.88 -13.50
CA SER A 315 27.66 5.35 -14.53
C SER A 315 26.26 5.11 -13.98
N TRP A 316 25.25 5.74 -14.58
CA TRP A 316 23.83 5.56 -14.25
C TRP A 316 23.36 4.10 -14.36
N ILE A 317 24.01 3.28 -15.20
CA ILE A 317 23.71 1.85 -15.36
C ILE A 317 23.95 1.08 -14.06
N LYS A 318 24.90 1.49 -13.22
CA LYS A 318 25.18 0.87 -11.92
C LYS A 318 24.12 1.17 -10.86
N ASP A 319 23.25 2.13 -11.12
CA ASP A 319 22.12 2.49 -10.24
C ASP A 319 20.79 1.84 -10.67
N ILE A 320 20.80 1.05 -11.77
CA ILE A 320 19.63 0.26 -12.20
C ILE A 320 19.51 -0.98 -11.33
N ASN A 321 18.32 -1.20 -10.81
CA ASN A 321 17.99 -2.34 -9.97
C ASN A 321 16.66 -2.96 -10.41
N PHE A 322 16.42 -4.19 -9.96
CA PHE A 322 15.19 -4.91 -10.23
C PHE A 322 14.32 -4.93 -8.98
N ASP A 323 13.05 -4.64 -9.19
CA ASP A 323 12.03 -4.70 -8.16
C ASP A 323 10.96 -5.69 -8.59
N LEU A 324 10.28 -6.29 -7.60
CA LEU A 324 9.19 -7.21 -7.86
C LEU A 324 8.06 -6.97 -6.87
N ILE A 325 6.85 -6.75 -7.40
CA ILE A 325 5.63 -6.76 -6.61
C ILE A 325 4.85 -8.02 -6.95
N THR A 326 4.68 -8.88 -5.97
CA THR A 326 3.90 -10.12 -6.08
C THR A 326 2.63 -9.99 -5.26
N ARG A 327 1.49 -10.35 -5.85
CA ARG A 327 0.23 -10.43 -5.14
C ARG A 327 -0.43 -11.77 -5.43
N ALA A 328 -0.96 -12.40 -4.38
CA ALA A 328 -1.80 -13.57 -4.50
C ALA A 328 -2.98 -13.44 -3.53
N GLY A 329 -4.09 -14.08 -3.86
CA GLY A 329 -5.26 -14.10 -2.99
C GLY A 329 -6.29 -15.12 -3.41
N ILE A 330 -7.11 -15.51 -2.46
CA ILE A 330 -8.26 -16.38 -2.65
C ILE A 330 -9.43 -15.80 -1.86
N VAL A 331 -10.60 -15.70 -2.50
CA VAL A 331 -11.79 -15.05 -1.93
C VAL A 331 -13.04 -15.82 -2.29
N TYR A 332 -13.86 -16.07 -1.30
CA TYR A 332 -15.28 -16.32 -1.45
C TYR A 332 -16.06 -15.02 -1.30
N ASN A 333 -16.94 -14.70 -2.23
CA ASN A 333 -17.77 -13.50 -2.15
C ASN A 333 -19.12 -13.75 -2.86
N ASP A 334 -20.20 -13.88 -2.09
CA ASP A 334 -21.56 -14.01 -2.61
C ASP A 334 -22.29 -12.66 -2.78
N SER A 335 -21.58 -11.56 -2.66
CA SER A 335 -22.03 -10.16 -2.62
C SER A 335 -22.51 -9.69 -1.25
N LYS A 336 -23.04 -10.55 -0.38
CA LYS A 336 -23.46 -10.20 0.98
C LYS A 336 -22.40 -10.56 2.01
N TYR A 337 -21.87 -11.77 1.94
CA TYR A 337 -20.80 -12.26 2.80
C TYR A 337 -19.52 -12.49 2.00
N PHE A 338 -18.39 -12.26 2.61
CA PHE A 338 -17.10 -12.55 2.01
C PHE A 338 -16.13 -13.08 3.06
N VAL A 339 -15.27 -13.97 2.62
CA VAL A 339 -14.13 -14.48 3.38
C VAL A 339 -12.98 -14.68 2.41
N GLY A 340 -11.76 -14.38 2.84
CA GLY A 340 -10.61 -14.55 1.96
C GLY A 340 -9.28 -14.47 2.67
N ALA A 341 -8.25 -14.77 1.90
CA ALA A 341 -6.87 -14.55 2.26
C ALA A 341 -6.13 -13.88 1.11
N SER A 342 -5.20 -12.99 1.42
CA SER A 342 -4.36 -12.34 0.42
C SER A 342 -2.98 -12.08 0.96
N ILE A 343 -2.00 -12.11 0.06
CA ILE A 343 -0.62 -11.75 0.33
C ILE A 343 -0.16 -10.70 -0.69
N VAL A 344 0.54 -9.69 -0.21
CA VAL A 344 1.23 -8.71 -1.05
C VAL A 344 2.67 -8.66 -0.58
N LEU A 345 3.60 -8.93 -1.50
CA LEU A 345 5.04 -8.93 -1.26
C LEU A 345 5.70 -7.90 -2.16
N HIS A 346 6.59 -7.13 -1.58
CA HIS A 346 7.49 -6.21 -2.26
C HIS A 346 8.91 -6.68 -2.06
N THR A 347 9.68 -6.81 -3.13
CA THR A 347 11.10 -7.13 -3.08
C THR A 347 11.85 -6.01 -3.78
N TYR A 348 12.76 -5.39 -3.06
CA TYR A 348 13.64 -4.33 -3.53
C TYR A 348 15.08 -4.79 -3.42
N ASP A 349 15.81 -4.64 -4.49
CA ASP A 349 17.23 -4.98 -4.54
C ASP A 349 18.05 -3.68 -4.63
N TYR A 350 19.00 -3.51 -3.72
CA TYR A 350 19.93 -2.40 -3.69
C TYR A 350 21.34 -2.93 -3.87
N ARG A 351 22.00 -2.56 -4.97
CA ARG A 351 23.34 -3.04 -5.28
C ARG A 351 24.28 -1.87 -5.52
N LYS A 352 25.45 -1.97 -4.91
CA LYS A 352 26.66 -1.17 -5.19
C LYS A 352 27.82 -2.13 -5.43
N PRO A 353 28.97 -1.66 -5.97
CA PRO A 353 30.09 -2.55 -6.30
C PRO A 353 30.54 -3.47 -5.17
N SER A 354 30.48 -2.99 -3.92
CA SER A 354 30.96 -3.71 -2.74
C SER A 354 29.86 -4.11 -1.75
N LEU A 355 28.62 -3.68 -1.96
CA LEU A 355 27.52 -3.87 -1.02
C LEU A 355 26.23 -4.21 -1.74
N ALA A 356 25.54 -5.27 -1.30
CA ALA A 356 24.22 -5.62 -1.75
C ALA A 356 23.27 -5.72 -0.56
N VAL A 357 22.12 -5.07 -0.66
CA VAL A 357 21.05 -5.16 0.33
C VAL A 357 19.76 -5.50 -0.38
N THR A 358 19.25 -6.71 -0.16
CA THR A 358 17.93 -7.11 -0.64
C THR A 358 16.96 -7.01 0.52
N ASN A 359 15.89 -6.26 0.32
CA ASN A 359 14.80 -6.14 1.27
C ASN A 359 13.53 -6.72 0.67
N SER A 360 12.92 -7.69 1.38
CA SER A 360 11.61 -8.23 1.04
C SER A 360 10.66 -8.00 2.19
N PHE A 361 9.53 -7.39 1.93
CA PHE A 361 8.50 -7.17 2.94
C PHE A 361 7.11 -7.34 2.37
N GLY A 362 6.17 -7.66 3.23
CA GLY A 362 4.80 -7.84 2.81
C GLY A 362 3.85 -8.07 3.96
N THR A 363 2.61 -8.36 3.60
CA THR A 363 1.54 -8.61 4.55
C THR A 363 0.69 -9.76 4.05
N LEU A 364 0.53 -10.78 4.89
CA LEU A 364 -0.48 -11.81 4.75
C LEU A 364 -1.73 -11.35 5.51
N ARG A 365 -2.88 -11.39 4.87
CA ARG A 365 -4.18 -11.03 5.45
C ARG A 365 -5.14 -12.20 5.33
N ILE A 366 -5.86 -12.47 6.40
CA ILE A 366 -7.02 -13.37 6.43
C ILE A 366 -8.18 -12.55 6.94
N TYR A 367 -9.28 -12.52 6.23
CA TYR A 367 -10.38 -11.64 6.57
C TYR A 367 -11.73 -12.29 6.32
N ALA A 368 -12.73 -11.85 7.09
CA ALA A 368 -14.12 -12.17 6.90
C ALA A 368 -14.99 -10.94 7.13
N GLY A 369 -16.07 -10.82 6.39
CA GLY A 369 -16.92 -9.66 6.51
C GLY A 369 -18.27 -9.82 5.81
N PHE A 370 -19.06 -8.77 5.92
CA PHE A 370 -20.35 -8.72 5.25
C PHE A 370 -20.68 -7.31 4.76
N ASN A 371 -21.43 -7.26 3.67
CA ASN A 371 -21.94 -6.06 3.07
C ASN A 371 -23.38 -5.81 3.52
N PHE A 372 -23.72 -4.58 3.80
CA PHE A 372 -25.05 -4.19 4.25
C PHE A 372 -25.48 -2.84 3.65
N TRP A 373 -26.75 -2.48 3.82
CA TRP A 373 -27.36 -1.29 3.23
C TRP A 373 -27.34 -1.29 1.70
N LYS A 374 -28.25 -2.08 1.08
CA LYS A 374 -28.39 -2.13 -0.37
C LYS A 374 -28.52 -0.74 -1.01
N LYS A 375 -27.82 -0.49 -2.10
CA LYS A 375 -27.94 0.72 -2.91
C LYS A 375 -29.36 0.87 -3.42
N LYS A 376 -29.84 2.12 -3.57
CA LYS A 376 -31.22 2.44 -4.00
C LYS A 376 -31.62 1.73 -5.29
N GLU A 377 -30.69 1.60 -6.23
CA GLU A 377 -30.87 0.98 -7.55
C GLU A 377 -31.11 -0.54 -7.49
N TYR A 378 -30.75 -1.20 -6.39
CA TYR A 378 -30.90 -2.64 -6.18
C TYR A 378 -31.94 -2.99 -5.08
N ARG A 379 -32.63 -1.99 -4.55
CA ARG A 379 -33.75 -2.23 -3.62
C ARG A 379 -34.97 -2.61 -4.45
N THR A 380 -35.57 -3.75 -4.14
CA THR A 380 -36.88 -4.11 -4.72
C THR A 380 -37.87 -3.00 -4.35
N LYS A 381 -38.47 -2.36 -5.35
CA LYS A 381 -39.66 -1.51 -5.10
C LYS A 381 -40.71 -2.43 -4.48
N LYS A 382 -41.05 -2.18 -3.22
CA LYS A 382 -42.25 -2.77 -2.61
C LYS A 382 -43.48 -2.16 -3.23
#